data_1193fbddbd7193056b04376b7849ac31
#
_entry.id   1193fbddbd7193056b04376b7849ac31
#
_cell.length_a   1.000
_cell.length_b   1.000
_cell.length_c   1.000
_cell.angle_alpha   90.00
_cell.angle_beta   90.00
_cell.angle_gamma   90.00
#
_symmetry.space_group_name_H-M   'P 1'
#
loop_
_entity.id
_entity.type
_entity.pdbx_description
1 polymer ?
#
loop_
_entity_poly.entity_id
_entity_poly.type
_entity_poly.pdbx_seq_one_letter_code
_entity_poly.pdbx_strand_id
1 'polypeptide(L)'
;MESAFKIWTKNRSIYLDFLNKYSLQQLNTVPQGFSNNLIWNIGHSIVAQQGLVYRPCGLPMNVTDELYARYKPGTKPTTTDTQETADLFKQLLPSLITQTKNDYDKGIFDNYKEYTTLTGFHLASVKEAIDFNNYHEGLHLGLMMNIRKFV
;
A
#
# COMPACT_ATOMS: atom_id res chain seq x y z
N MET A 1 -0.98 18.96 4.37
CA MET A 1 -1.63 17.78 3.81
C MET A 1 -1.60 17.72 2.28
N GLU A 2 -1.78 18.81 1.55
CA GLU A 2 -1.80 18.81 0.08
C GLU A 2 -0.53 18.19 -0.53
N SER A 3 0.65 18.57 -0.04
CA SER A 3 1.93 18.00 -0.50
C SER A 3 2.04 16.50 -0.24
N ALA A 4 1.54 16.02 0.89
CA ALA A 4 1.54 14.59 1.22
C ALA A 4 0.66 13.78 0.24
N PHE A 5 -0.54 14.28 -0.07
CA PHE A 5 -1.42 13.65 -1.08
C PHE A 5 -0.83 13.72 -2.49
N LYS A 6 -0.11 14.79 -2.84
CA LYS A 6 0.62 14.90 -4.11
C LYS A 6 1.69 13.81 -4.26
N ILE A 7 2.52 13.63 -3.23
CA ILE A 7 3.56 12.58 -3.21
C ILE A 7 2.90 11.21 -3.31
N TRP A 8 1.88 10.97 -2.51
CA TRP A 8 1.15 9.70 -2.51
C TRP A 8 0.54 9.35 -3.86
N THR A 9 -0.12 10.32 -4.50
CA THR A 9 -0.67 10.14 -5.86
C THR A 9 0.44 9.78 -6.86
N LYS A 10 1.61 10.41 -6.76
CA LYS A 10 2.73 10.09 -7.64
C LYS A 10 3.29 8.68 -7.39
N ASN A 11 3.45 8.27 -6.13
CA ASN A 11 3.87 6.90 -5.80
C ASN A 11 2.92 5.86 -6.43
N ARG A 12 1.61 6.06 -6.27
CA ARG A 12 0.59 5.16 -6.82
C ARG A 12 0.56 5.15 -8.35
N SER A 13 0.83 6.28 -8.99
CA SER A 13 1.02 6.35 -10.45
C SER A 13 2.19 5.47 -10.91
N ILE A 14 3.30 5.46 -10.17
CA ILE A 14 4.45 4.61 -10.49
C ILE A 14 4.11 3.12 -10.27
N TYR A 15 3.34 2.78 -9.24
CA TYR A 15 2.85 1.42 -9.02
C TYR A 15 1.95 0.93 -10.17
N LEU A 16 1.07 1.81 -10.67
CA LEU A 16 0.28 1.53 -11.88
C LEU A 16 1.16 1.26 -13.11
N ASP A 17 2.25 2.00 -13.27
CA ASP A 17 3.21 1.76 -14.34
C ASP A 17 3.83 0.35 -14.24
N PHE A 18 4.13 -0.14 -13.03
CA PHE A 18 4.58 -1.54 -12.86
C PHE A 18 3.51 -2.53 -13.30
N LEU A 19 2.26 -2.37 -12.87
CA LEU A 19 1.15 -3.26 -13.26
C LEU A 19 0.85 -3.24 -14.77
N ASN A 20 1.21 -2.18 -15.47
CA ASN A 20 0.98 -2.05 -16.91
C ASN A 20 2.16 -2.51 -17.76
N LYS A 21 3.40 -2.43 -17.24
CA LYS A 21 4.62 -2.72 -17.99
C LYS A 21 5.07 -4.18 -17.88
N TYR A 22 4.82 -4.82 -16.76
CA TYR A 22 5.29 -6.17 -16.48
C TYR A 22 4.18 -7.19 -16.73
N SER A 23 4.53 -8.32 -17.34
CA SER A 23 3.62 -9.45 -17.50
C SER A 23 3.22 -10.02 -16.14
N LEU A 24 2.08 -10.72 -16.08
CA LEU A 24 1.61 -11.37 -14.86
C LEU A 24 2.66 -12.34 -14.28
N GLN A 25 3.40 -13.03 -15.14
CA GLN A 25 4.50 -13.89 -14.72
C GLN A 25 5.61 -13.10 -14.05
N GLN A 26 6.06 -11.98 -14.63
CA GLN A 26 7.07 -11.10 -14.04
C GLN A 26 6.60 -10.48 -12.72
N LEU A 27 5.35 -10.05 -12.65
CA LEU A 27 4.74 -9.51 -11.43
C LEU A 27 4.77 -10.52 -10.27
N ASN A 28 4.59 -11.81 -10.55
CA ASN A 28 4.56 -12.90 -9.59
C ASN A 28 5.92 -13.52 -9.29
N THR A 29 6.96 -13.24 -10.07
CA THR A 29 8.28 -13.82 -9.86
C THR A 29 8.93 -13.31 -8.59
N VAL A 30 9.28 -14.21 -7.67
CA VAL A 30 10.14 -13.92 -6.51
C VAL A 30 11.58 -14.24 -6.91
N PRO A 31 12.45 -13.23 -7.15
CA PRO A 31 13.81 -13.49 -7.57
C PRO A 31 14.64 -14.12 -6.44
N GLN A 32 15.73 -14.80 -6.80
CA GLN A 32 16.66 -15.35 -5.83
C GLN A 32 17.20 -14.25 -4.91
N GLY A 33 17.18 -14.50 -3.60
CA GLY A 33 17.61 -13.53 -2.58
C GLY A 33 16.55 -12.54 -2.11
N PHE A 34 15.34 -12.60 -2.70
CA PHE A 34 14.20 -11.80 -2.26
C PHE A 34 13.14 -12.68 -1.58
N SER A 35 12.34 -12.08 -0.69
CA SER A 35 11.24 -12.76 0.02
C SER A 35 9.87 -12.47 -0.60
N ASN A 36 9.78 -11.53 -1.55
CA ASN A 36 8.56 -11.08 -2.17
C ASN A 36 8.76 -10.70 -3.64
N ASN A 37 7.68 -10.36 -4.32
CA ASN A 37 7.63 -10.01 -5.73
C ASN A 37 6.99 -8.64 -5.95
N LEU A 38 6.86 -8.21 -7.21
CA LEU A 38 6.31 -6.89 -7.55
C LEU A 38 4.85 -6.75 -7.11
N ILE A 39 4.00 -7.73 -7.43
CA ILE A 39 2.56 -7.63 -7.14
C ILE A 39 2.27 -7.69 -5.64
N TRP A 40 3.03 -8.47 -4.86
CA TRP A 40 2.89 -8.49 -3.42
C TRP A 40 3.23 -7.13 -2.78
N ASN A 41 4.30 -6.46 -3.24
CA ASN A 41 4.67 -5.13 -2.75
C ASN A 41 3.56 -4.09 -3.01
N ILE A 42 2.90 -4.18 -4.16
CA ILE A 42 1.77 -3.31 -4.51
C ILE A 42 0.57 -3.61 -3.60
N GLY A 43 0.18 -4.87 -3.46
CA GLY A 43 -0.91 -5.30 -2.57
C GLY A 43 -0.65 -4.93 -1.12
N HIS A 44 0.59 -5.14 -0.65
CA HIS A 44 0.99 -4.74 0.70
C HIS A 44 0.84 -3.23 0.92
N SER A 45 1.29 -2.40 -0.01
CA SER A 45 1.15 -0.93 0.09
C SER A 45 -0.32 -0.50 0.14
N ILE A 46 -1.21 -1.17 -0.61
CA ILE A 46 -2.65 -0.92 -0.60
C ILE A 46 -3.23 -1.21 0.79
N VAL A 47 -2.98 -2.40 1.34
CA VAL A 47 -3.60 -2.80 2.61
C VAL A 47 -2.92 -2.15 3.83
N ALA A 48 -1.61 -1.88 3.77
CA ALA A 48 -0.89 -1.19 4.83
C ALA A 48 -1.42 0.22 5.05
N GLN A 49 -1.71 0.95 3.97
CA GLN A 49 -2.33 2.27 4.05
C GLN A 49 -3.68 2.23 4.79
N GLN A 50 -4.51 1.23 4.51
CA GLN A 50 -5.80 1.06 5.19
C GLN A 50 -5.59 0.77 6.69
N GLY A 51 -4.63 -0.08 7.00
CA GLY A 51 -4.25 -0.38 8.38
C GLY A 51 -3.68 0.82 9.14
N LEU A 52 -2.90 1.67 8.47
CA LEU A 52 -2.28 2.87 9.06
C LEU A 52 -3.30 3.99 9.33
N VAL A 53 -4.29 4.16 8.44
CA VAL A 53 -5.17 5.33 8.45
C VAL A 53 -6.53 5.02 9.10
N TYR A 54 -7.18 3.92 8.73
CA TYR A 54 -8.57 3.63 9.15
C TYR A 54 -8.64 2.85 10.47
N ARG A 55 -7.81 1.82 10.64
CA ARG A 55 -7.88 0.97 11.85
C ARG A 55 -7.65 1.71 13.16
N PRO A 56 -6.69 2.66 13.29
CA PRO A 56 -6.49 3.40 14.52
C PRO A 56 -7.67 4.30 14.90
N CYS A 57 -8.52 4.65 13.92
CA CYS A 57 -9.76 5.39 14.16
C CYS A 57 -10.96 4.48 14.49
N GLY A 58 -10.78 3.15 14.49
CA GLY A 58 -11.89 2.20 14.62
C GLY A 58 -12.84 2.17 13.43
N LEU A 59 -12.40 2.68 12.27
CA LEU A 59 -13.19 2.75 11.05
C LEU A 59 -13.02 1.47 10.19
N PRO A 60 -14.04 1.07 9.44
CA PRO A 60 -13.92 -0.02 8.50
C PRO A 60 -12.91 0.34 7.41
N MET A 61 -12.08 -0.62 7.02
CA MET A 61 -11.18 -0.47 5.89
C MET A 61 -11.95 -0.58 4.56
N ASN A 62 -11.49 0.12 3.54
CA ASN A 62 -12.08 0.08 2.19
C ASN A 62 -11.47 -1.07 1.34
N VAL A 63 -11.05 -2.12 1.97
CA VAL A 63 -10.56 -3.39 1.39
C VAL A 63 -11.17 -4.55 2.16
N THR A 64 -11.33 -5.71 1.52
CA THR A 64 -11.87 -6.89 2.20
C THR A 64 -10.90 -7.45 3.24
N ASP A 65 -11.43 -8.15 4.24
CA ASP A 65 -10.60 -8.82 5.26
C ASP A 65 -9.67 -9.87 4.64
N GLU A 66 -10.10 -10.55 3.58
CA GLU A 66 -9.30 -11.52 2.84
C GLU A 66 -8.11 -10.84 2.16
N LEU A 67 -8.35 -9.71 1.48
CA LEU A 67 -7.28 -8.94 0.84
C LEU A 67 -6.29 -8.44 1.89
N TYR A 68 -6.80 -7.89 3.00
CA TYR A 68 -5.95 -7.45 4.10
C TYR A 68 -5.12 -8.60 4.67
N ALA A 69 -5.75 -9.74 4.97
CA ALA A 69 -5.07 -10.90 5.54
C ALA A 69 -3.92 -11.42 4.65
N ARG A 70 -4.10 -11.37 3.32
CA ARG A 70 -3.13 -11.85 2.34
C ARG A 70 -1.88 -10.98 2.24
N TYR A 71 -2.02 -9.65 2.35
CA TYR A 71 -0.91 -8.71 2.11
C TYR A 71 -0.48 -7.90 3.34
N LYS A 72 -1.07 -8.10 4.51
CA LYS A 72 -0.72 -7.39 5.75
C LYS A 72 0.76 -7.55 6.14
N PRO A 73 1.30 -6.70 7.01
CA PRO A 73 2.65 -6.86 7.56
C PRO A 73 2.91 -8.27 8.09
N GLY A 74 4.10 -8.81 7.83
CA GLY A 74 4.51 -10.14 8.26
C GLY A 74 4.11 -11.28 7.31
N THR A 75 3.39 -10.99 6.20
CA THR A 75 3.09 -11.98 5.16
C THR A 75 4.13 -11.98 4.03
N LYS A 76 4.04 -12.96 3.15
CA LYS A 76 4.83 -13.09 1.93
C LYS A 76 3.99 -13.77 0.85
N PRO A 77 4.39 -13.74 -0.43
CA PRO A 77 3.68 -14.48 -1.47
C PRO A 77 3.66 -15.99 -1.15
N THR A 78 2.47 -16.56 -1.08
CA THR A 78 2.25 -18.01 -0.85
C THR A 78 1.56 -18.67 -2.02
N THR A 79 0.91 -17.88 -2.87
CA THR A 79 0.20 -18.30 -4.08
C THR A 79 0.47 -17.29 -5.19
N THR A 80 0.30 -17.74 -6.43
CA THR A 80 0.36 -16.86 -7.61
C THR A 80 -0.89 -15.97 -7.65
N ASP A 81 -0.68 -14.68 -7.84
CA ASP A 81 -1.76 -13.72 -8.07
C ASP A 81 -2.29 -13.83 -9.50
N THR A 82 -3.60 -13.66 -9.66
CA THR A 82 -4.28 -13.74 -10.96
C THR A 82 -4.33 -12.38 -11.66
N GLN A 83 -4.78 -12.38 -12.92
CA GLN A 83 -5.03 -11.15 -13.66
C GLN A 83 -6.12 -10.31 -12.98
N GLU A 84 -7.15 -10.95 -12.42
CA GLU A 84 -8.21 -10.25 -11.68
C GLU A 84 -7.65 -9.51 -10.46
N THR A 85 -6.66 -10.10 -9.76
CA THR A 85 -5.98 -9.41 -8.65
C THR A 85 -5.21 -8.18 -9.15
N ALA A 86 -4.48 -8.30 -10.24
CA ALA A 86 -3.75 -7.18 -10.84
C ALA A 86 -4.70 -6.05 -11.28
N ASP A 87 -5.84 -6.41 -11.89
CA ASP A 87 -6.85 -5.44 -12.35
C ASP A 87 -7.58 -4.78 -11.17
N LEU A 88 -7.85 -5.52 -10.09
CA LEU A 88 -8.34 -4.96 -8.84
C LEU A 88 -7.35 -3.93 -8.27
N PHE A 89 -6.05 -4.22 -8.24
CA PHE A 89 -5.05 -3.27 -7.76
C PHE A 89 -4.99 -2.00 -8.61
N LYS A 90 -5.13 -2.10 -9.94
CA LYS A 90 -5.22 -0.93 -10.81
C LYS A 90 -6.38 -0.01 -10.46
N GLN A 91 -7.50 -0.57 -10.00
CA GLN A 91 -8.65 0.20 -9.53
C GLN A 91 -8.43 0.79 -8.12
N LEU A 92 -7.90 0.00 -7.19
CA LEU A 92 -7.72 0.41 -5.80
C LEU A 92 -6.64 1.48 -5.64
N LEU A 93 -5.56 1.45 -6.44
CA LEU A 93 -4.46 2.39 -6.32
C LEU A 93 -4.91 3.86 -6.37
N PRO A 94 -5.70 4.34 -7.36
CA PRO A 94 -6.16 5.72 -7.38
C PRO A 94 -7.39 5.95 -6.50
N SER A 95 -8.34 4.98 -6.44
CA SER A 95 -9.61 5.18 -5.76
C SER A 95 -9.46 5.36 -4.25
N LEU A 96 -8.56 4.59 -3.62
CA LEU A 96 -8.32 4.69 -2.18
C LEU A 96 -7.65 6.00 -1.77
N ILE A 97 -6.83 6.61 -2.62
CA ILE A 97 -6.30 7.96 -2.35
C ILE A 97 -7.43 8.99 -2.35
N THR A 98 -8.27 8.95 -3.40
CA THR A 98 -9.42 9.85 -3.52
C THR A 98 -10.37 9.69 -2.34
N GLN A 99 -10.66 8.43 -1.96
CA GLN A 99 -11.50 8.14 -0.79
C GLN A 99 -10.88 8.70 0.49
N THR A 100 -9.61 8.39 0.76
CA THR A 100 -8.93 8.84 1.98
C THR A 100 -8.83 10.37 2.04
N LYS A 101 -8.60 11.03 0.90
CA LYS A 101 -8.60 12.50 0.86
C LYS A 101 -9.97 13.07 1.21
N ASN A 102 -11.03 12.54 0.62
CA ASN A 102 -12.41 12.97 0.92
C ASN A 102 -12.76 12.73 2.39
N ASP A 103 -12.35 11.60 2.96
CA ASP A 103 -12.58 11.25 4.35
C ASP A 103 -11.78 12.15 5.29
N TYR A 104 -10.55 12.50 4.92
CA TYR A 104 -9.74 13.47 5.65
C TYR A 104 -10.38 14.87 5.64
N ASP A 105 -10.83 15.33 4.49
CA ASP A 105 -11.49 16.65 4.34
C ASP A 105 -12.83 16.72 5.12
N LYS A 106 -13.48 15.56 5.36
CA LYS A 106 -14.70 15.45 6.21
C LYS A 106 -14.40 15.35 7.71
N GLY A 107 -13.14 15.20 8.12
CA GLY A 107 -12.76 15.09 9.54
C GLY A 107 -13.13 13.75 10.19
N ILE A 108 -13.35 12.66 9.42
CA ILE A 108 -13.76 11.37 10.03
C ILE A 108 -12.65 10.68 10.84
N PHE A 109 -11.42 11.17 10.78
CA PHE A 109 -10.26 10.61 11.47
C PHE A 109 -9.93 11.29 12.81
N ASP A 110 -10.84 12.10 13.37
CA ASP A 110 -10.61 12.87 14.60
C ASP A 110 -10.29 12.00 15.83
N ASN A 111 -10.76 10.75 15.84
CA ASN A 111 -10.54 9.79 16.93
C ASN A 111 -9.33 8.88 16.69
N TYR A 112 -8.28 9.36 16.00
CA TYR A 112 -7.08 8.58 15.75
C TYR A 112 -6.40 8.16 17.06
N LYS A 113 -6.25 6.85 17.27
CA LYS A 113 -5.53 6.28 18.43
C LYS A 113 -4.06 6.15 18.06
N GLU A 114 -3.22 6.87 18.80
CA GLU A 114 -1.78 6.81 18.64
C GLU A 114 -1.23 5.40 18.88
N TYR A 115 -0.19 5.04 18.15
CA TYR A 115 0.54 3.79 18.34
C TYR A 115 1.94 3.86 17.75
N THR A 116 2.79 2.90 18.14
CA THR A 116 4.13 2.75 17.58
C THR A 116 4.14 1.61 16.57
N THR A 117 4.63 1.87 15.37
CA THR A 117 4.78 0.87 14.30
C THR A 117 5.80 -0.20 14.68
N LEU A 118 5.79 -1.34 13.98
CA LEU A 118 6.80 -2.40 14.18
C LEU A 118 8.24 -1.93 13.93
N THR A 119 8.41 -0.87 13.14
CA THR A 119 9.72 -0.26 12.84
C THR A 119 10.10 0.87 13.80
N GLY A 120 9.32 1.08 14.87
CA GLY A 120 9.61 2.04 15.92
C GLY A 120 9.12 3.48 15.68
N PHE A 121 8.39 3.75 14.60
CA PHE A 121 7.81 5.08 14.38
C PHE A 121 6.54 5.27 15.22
N HIS A 122 6.53 6.29 16.06
CA HIS A 122 5.33 6.71 16.79
C HIS A 122 4.45 7.58 15.89
N LEU A 123 3.18 7.25 15.81
CA LEU A 123 2.17 7.94 14.99
C LEU A 123 1.07 8.44 15.91
N ALA A 124 1.06 9.75 16.17
CA ALA A 124 0.11 10.38 17.09
C ALA A 124 -1.17 10.89 16.40
N SER A 125 -1.21 10.90 15.07
CA SER A 125 -2.34 11.45 14.31
C SER A 125 -2.46 10.81 12.93
N VAL A 126 -3.63 10.95 12.31
CA VAL A 126 -3.84 10.56 10.91
C VAL A 126 -2.89 11.30 9.96
N LYS A 127 -2.54 12.55 10.28
CA LYS A 127 -1.57 13.33 9.50
C LYS A 127 -0.22 12.63 9.47
N GLU A 128 0.29 12.23 10.63
CA GLU A 128 1.55 11.51 10.75
C GLU A 128 1.46 10.11 10.09
N ALA A 129 0.30 9.45 10.17
CA ALA A 129 0.07 8.19 9.47
C ALA A 129 0.16 8.34 7.95
N ILE A 130 -0.39 9.42 7.38
CA ILE A 130 -0.30 9.71 5.94
C ILE A 130 1.14 10.06 5.55
N ASP A 131 1.84 10.86 6.34
CA ASP A 131 3.25 11.20 6.11
C ASP A 131 4.13 9.93 6.17
N PHE A 132 3.91 9.06 7.18
CA PHE A 132 4.58 7.77 7.31
C PHE A 132 4.23 6.82 6.15
N ASN A 133 2.98 6.81 5.67
CA ASN A 133 2.59 6.00 4.52
C ASN A 133 3.40 6.37 3.26
N ASN A 134 3.68 7.64 3.05
CA ASN A 134 4.54 8.08 1.93
C ASN A 134 5.96 7.54 2.04
N TYR A 135 6.55 7.57 3.24
CA TYR A 135 7.85 6.95 3.51
C TYR A 135 7.81 5.44 3.27
N HIS A 136 6.80 4.75 3.79
CA HIS A 136 6.61 3.31 3.66
C HIS A 136 6.44 2.88 2.18
N GLU A 137 5.61 3.58 1.42
CA GLU A 137 5.46 3.31 -0.02
C GLU A 137 6.75 3.60 -0.80
N GLY A 138 7.51 4.62 -0.40
CA GLY A 138 8.83 4.91 -0.98
C GLY A 138 9.83 3.77 -0.78
N LEU A 139 9.84 3.13 0.41
CA LEU A 139 10.66 1.94 0.67
C LEU A 139 10.27 0.77 -0.25
N HIS A 140 8.96 0.49 -0.37
CA HIS A 140 8.46 -0.56 -1.26
C HIS A 140 8.75 -0.25 -2.73
N LEU A 141 8.67 1.01 -3.15
CA LEU A 141 9.04 1.44 -4.49
C LEU A 141 10.53 1.16 -4.76
N GLY A 142 11.42 1.51 -3.83
CA GLY A 142 12.84 1.23 -3.93
C GLY A 142 13.13 -0.27 -4.05
N LEU A 143 12.41 -1.11 -3.28
CA LEU A 143 12.51 -2.57 -3.36
C LEU A 143 12.04 -3.09 -4.73
N MET A 144 10.90 -2.62 -5.23
CA MET A 144 10.39 -2.99 -6.56
C MET A 144 11.34 -2.56 -7.69
N MET A 145 12.00 -1.40 -7.56
CA MET A 145 13.04 -0.94 -8.51
C MET A 145 14.26 -1.88 -8.52
N ASN A 146 14.54 -2.60 -7.44
CA ASN A 146 15.55 -3.64 -7.43
C ASN A 146 15.03 -4.96 -8.02
N ILE A 147 13.87 -5.44 -7.56
CA ILE A 147 13.25 -6.69 -8.04
C ILE A 147 13.11 -6.70 -9.56
N ARG A 148 12.68 -5.59 -10.17
CA ARG A 148 12.46 -5.49 -11.63
C ARG A 148 13.70 -5.78 -12.49
N LYS A 149 14.90 -5.76 -11.91
CA LYS A 149 16.15 -6.06 -12.64
C LYS A 149 16.36 -7.57 -12.85
N PHE A 150 15.55 -8.39 -12.18
CA PHE A 150 15.69 -9.84 -12.14
C PHE A 150 14.44 -10.57 -12.67
N VAL A 151 13.47 -9.86 -13.24
CA VAL A 151 12.21 -10.42 -13.74
C VAL A 151 11.96 -10.08 -15.22
#